data_267a59a76f90a1926cd3b92d17467bd1
#
_entry.id   267a59a76f90a1926cd3b92d17467bd1
#
_cell.length_a   1.000
_cell.length_b   1.000
_cell.length_c   1.000
_cell.angle_alpha   90.00
_cell.angle_beta   90.00
_cell.angle_gamma   90.00
#
_symmetry.space_group_name_H-M   'P 1'
#
loop_
_entity.id
_entity.type
_entity.pdbx_description
1 polymer ?
#
loop_
_entity_poly.entity_id
_entity_poly.type
_entity_poly.pdbx_seq_one_letter_code
_entity_poly.pdbx_strand_id
1 'polypeptide(L)'
;MNDNQNMDLFEFAAFAAANSAPAPEAAAEVETPEVIVAETKEKTLSRADLQQAALAFLVSRHPDAVALNVPTRTSKYRASVAGFWKQARRNGTIVTRTALVMMYNDIDNCFADCAGKAERMEMINSLQREKAAMESRIRKEEPHLAAADDLFSEFRSWDYASSVNRDYHKLCRTITRELEILCKGSKLERIRQAGVADQCYLAIPENLLSPELIPPVWGVVELFPERPRFRLLREAQLQNNVAPEQRNGFALNIASASAAAVRFSCGVDHDATLRRPPRRRGKLKMND
;
A
#
# COMPACT_ATOMS: atom_id res chain seq x y z
N MET A 1 28.78 41.31 24.59
CA MET A 1 28.78 42.29 23.49
C MET A 1 28.33 41.55 22.29
N ASN A 2 27.03 41.66 21.99
CA ASN A 2 26.37 41.04 20.82
C ASN A 2 26.01 42.16 19.86
N ASP A 3 26.71 42.27 18.77
CA ASP A 3 26.32 43.17 17.67
C ASP A 3 25.45 42.38 16.66
N ASN A 4 24.15 42.51 16.82
CA ASN A 4 23.16 42.14 15.82
C ASN A 4 23.16 43.23 14.73
N GLN A 5 23.80 42.98 13.61
CA GLN A 5 23.63 43.80 12.41
C GLN A 5 22.35 43.35 11.69
N ASN A 6 21.28 44.07 11.93
CA ASN A 6 20.08 44.07 11.08
C ASN A 6 20.46 44.74 9.74
N MET A 7 20.55 43.96 8.69
CA MET A 7 20.71 44.44 7.32
C MET A 7 19.35 44.99 6.85
N ASP A 8 19.32 46.26 6.44
CA ASP A 8 18.10 46.98 6.08
C ASP A 8 17.55 46.48 4.75
N LEU A 9 16.22 46.37 4.65
CA LEU A 9 15.50 45.82 3.48
C LEU A 9 15.81 46.60 2.19
N PHE A 10 16.26 47.85 2.30
CA PHE A 10 16.63 48.73 1.18
C PHE A 10 18.01 48.41 0.59
N GLU A 11 18.94 47.87 1.36
CA GLU A 11 20.26 47.44 0.84
C GLU A 11 20.15 46.16 -0.05
N PHE A 12 19.16 45.27 0.25
CA PHE A 12 18.93 44.10 -0.56
C PHE A 12 18.33 44.41 -1.94
N ALA A 13 17.51 45.48 -2.04
CA ALA A 13 16.96 45.95 -3.32
C ALA A 13 18.03 46.59 -4.22
N ALA A 14 19.02 47.29 -3.66
CA ALA A 14 20.12 47.90 -4.40
C ALA A 14 21.11 46.85 -4.97
N PHE A 15 21.32 45.75 -4.26
CA PHE A 15 22.19 44.67 -4.74
C PHE A 15 21.58 43.85 -5.89
N ALA A 16 20.25 43.72 -5.92
CA ALA A 16 19.54 43.02 -6.99
C ALA A 16 19.50 43.82 -8.31
N ALA A 17 19.51 45.18 -8.25
CA ALA A 17 19.50 46.04 -9.42
C ALA A 17 20.86 46.19 -10.14
N ALA A 18 21.96 45.90 -9.45
CA ALA A 18 23.33 46.06 -10.01
C ALA A 18 23.81 44.85 -10.84
N ASN A 19 23.10 43.73 -10.86
CA ASN A 19 23.49 42.51 -11.52
C ASN A 19 22.65 42.09 -12.75
N SER A 20 21.89 43.04 -13.34
CA SER A 20 21.22 42.78 -14.63
C SER A 20 22.14 43.17 -15.79
N ALA A 21 22.85 42.16 -16.32
CA ALA A 21 23.56 42.30 -17.58
C ALA A 21 22.59 42.30 -18.77
N PRO A 22 22.88 43.05 -19.85
CA PRO A 22 22.00 43.16 -21.01
C PRO A 22 21.98 41.84 -21.82
N ALA A 23 20.82 41.52 -22.36
CA ALA A 23 20.58 40.41 -23.25
C ALA A 23 21.34 40.57 -24.58
N PRO A 24 21.95 39.55 -25.14
CA PRO A 24 22.43 39.55 -26.54
C PRO A 24 21.23 39.25 -27.48
N GLU A 25 21.11 40.10 -28.50
CA GLU A 25 20.24 39.93 -29.67
C GLU A 25 20.60 38.72 -30.53
N ALA A 26 19.55 38.08 -31.01
CA ALA A 26 19.43 37.30 -32.26
C ALA A 26 20.59 36.41 -32.70
N ALA A 27 20.36 35.11 -32.60
CA ALA A 27 20.93 34.13 -33.52
C ALA A 27 20.07 32.86 -33.67
N ALA A 28 19.63 32.65 -34.91
CA ALA A 28 19.38 31.38 -35.58
C ALA A 28 18.40 30.37 -34.90
N GLU A 29 17.30 30.16 -35.61
CA GLU A 29 16.45 28.98 -35.50
C GLU A 29 17.29 27.71 -35.71
N VAL A 30 17.56 27.04 -34.60
CA VAL A 30 18.03 25.65 -34.61
C VAL A 30 16.78 24.79 -34.53
N GLU A 31 16.46 24.11 -35.62
CA GLU A 31 15.48 23.03 -35.66
C GLU A 31 15.84 22.02 -34.57
N THR A 32 15.05 22.01 -33.52
CA THR A 32 15.07 20.94 -32.49
C THR A 32 14.57 19.66 -33.16
N PRO A 33 15.36 18.58 -33.17
CA PRO A 33 14.85 17.30 -33.65
C PRO A 33 13.68 16.90 -32.72
N GLU A 34 12.50 16.66 -33.32
CA GLU A 34 11.38 16.00 -32.66
C GLU A 34 11.91 14.69 -32.07
N VAL A 35 12.16 14.69 -30.77
CA VAL A 35 12.32 13.46 -29.99
C VAL A 35 10.94 12.80 -30.04
N ILE A 36 10.78 11.83 -30.95
CA ILE A 36 9.70 10.89 -30.90
C ILE A 36 9.84 10.15 -29.58
N VAL A 37 9.19 10.68 -28.53
CA VAL A 37 8.99 9.96 -27.30
C VAL A 37 8.02 8.81 -27.67
N ALA A 38 8.62 7.68 -28.03
CA ALA A 38 7.87 6.44 -28.10
C ALA A 38 7.23 6.26 -26.74
N GLU A 39 5.90 6.44 -26.67
CA GLU A 39 5.09 6.03 -25.53
C GLU A 39 5.32 4.53 -25.32
N THR A 40 6.34 4.21 -24.55
CA THR A 40 6.50 2.88 -23.98
C THR A 40 5.31 2.71 -23.06
N LYS A 41 4.25 2.06 -23.55
CA LYS A 41 3.13 1.60 -22.70
C LYS A 41 3.77 0.86 -21.54
N GLU A 42 3.80 1.51 -20.39
CA GLU A 42 4.27 0.91 -19.15
C GLU A 42 3.50 -0.40 -18.97
N LYS A 43 4.22 -1.49 -19.06
CA LYS A 43 3.66 -2.83 -18.96
C LYS A 43 3.26 -3.03 -17.50
N THR A 44 2.01 -2.69 -17.18
CA THR A 44 1.47 -2.85 -15.83
C THR A 44 1.63 -4.31 -15.42
N LEU A 45 2.35 -4.53 -14.32
CA LEU A 45 2.59 -5.85 -13.76
C LEU A 45 1.25 -6.50 -13.37
N SER A 46 1.00 -7.68 -13.87
CA SER A 46 -0.14 -8.45 -13.39
C SER A 46 0.07 -8.87 -11.93
N ARG A 47 -1.03 -9.11 -11.21
CA ARG A 47 -0.95 -9.61 -9.83
C ARG A 47 -0.16 -10.92 -9.73
N ALA A 48 -0.20 -11.76 -10.74
CA ALA A 48 0.53 -13.02 -10.79
C ALA A 48 2.04 -12.78 -10.94
N ASP A 49 2.45 -11.83 -11.78
CA ASP A 49 3.86 -11.46 -11.96
C ASP A 49 4.45 -10.88 -10.68
N LEU A 50 3.70 -9.97 -10.03
CA LEU A 50 4.08 -9.41 -8.73
C LEU A 50 4.26 -10.49 -7.68
N GLN A 51 3.32 -11.43 -7.60
CA GLN A 51 3.38 -12.54 -6.64
C GLN A 51 4.59 -13.45 -6.92
N GLN A 52 4.90 -13.70 -8.20
CA GLN A 52 6.06 -14.46 -8.59
C GLN A 52 7.37 -13.75 -8.23
N ALA A 53 7.46 -12.43 -8.44
CA ALA A 53 8.62 -11.63 -8.08
C ALA A 53 8.82 -11.56 -6.55
N ALA A 54 7.74 -11.37 -5.79
CA ALA A 54 7.78 -11.40 -4.32
C ALA A 54 8.19 -12.78 -3.78
N LEU A 55 7.74 -13.86 -4.43
CA LEU A 55 8.18 -15.21 -4.09
C LEU A 55 9.67 -15.38 -4.39
N ALA A 56 10.15 -14.94 -5.55
CA ALA A 56 11.57 -15.00 -5.92
C ALA A 56 12.45 -14.27 -4.91
N PHE A 57 12.02 -13.08 -4.43
CA PHE A 57 12.69 -12.37 -3.35
C PHE A 57 12.82 -13.23 -2.09
N LEU A 58 11.72 -13.83 -1.63
CA LEU A 58 11.77 -14.60 -0.39
C LEU A 58 12.60 -15.89 -0.54
N VAL A 59 12.49 -16.57 -1.69
CA VAL A 59 13.29 -17.77 -2.01
C VAL A 59 14.78 -17.46 -2.08
N SER A 60 15.19 -16.28 -2.56
CA SER A 60 16.61 -15.87 -2.58
C SER A 60 17.25 -15.79 -1.18
N ARG A 61 16.42 -15.77 -0.13
CA ARG A 61 16.88 -15.81 1.28
C ARG A 61 16.98 -17.19 1.87
N HIS A 62 16.82 -18.23 1.05
CA HIS A 62 16.94 -19.64 1.41
C HIS A 62 16.10 -20.05 2.62
N PRO A 63 14.78 -19.80 2.65
CA PRO A 63 13.92 -20.32 3.69
C PRO A 63 13.74 -21.85 3.53
N ASP A 64 13.49 -22.54 4.64
CA ASP A 64 13.20 -23.98 4.62
C ASP A 64 11.83 -24.30 4.00
N ALA A 65 10.88 -23.38 4.10
CA ALA A 65 9.59 -23.47 3.42
C ALA A 65 9.02 -22.10 3.10
N VAL A 66 8.26 -22.04 2.00
CA VAL A 66 7.53 -20.84 1.55
C VAL A 66 6.11 -21.19 1.14
N ALA A 67 5.21 -20.25 1.27
CA ALA A 67 3.85 -20.38 0.75
C ALA A 67 3.28 -19.04 0.32
N LEU A 68 2.25 -19.11 -0.53
CA LEU A 68 1.46 -17.99 -1.02
C LEU A 68 0.16 -17.86 -0.22
N ASN A 69 -0.35 -16.62 -0.10
CA ASN A 69 -1.65 -16.33 0.52
C ASN A 69 -1.82 -16.89 1.94
N VAL A 70 -0.80 -16.75 2.78
CA VAL A 70 -0.74 -17.34 4.12
C VAL A 70 -1.59 -16.53 5.11
N PRO A 71 -2.53 -17.15 5.87
CA PRO A 71 -3.30 -16.46 6.89
C PRO A 71 -2.40 -16.04 8.06
N THR A 72 -2.55 -14.77 8.50
CA THR A 72 -1.75 -14.22 9.60
C THR A 72 -2.38 -14.46 10.97
N ARG A 73 -3.64 -14.91 11.02
CA ARG A 73 -4.48 -14.99 12.23
C ARG A 73 -4.75 -13.64 12.90
N THR A 74 -4.28 -12.54 12.31
CA THR A 74 -4.59 -11.18 12.73
C THR A 74 -5.71 -10.67 11.85
N SER A 75 -6.90 -10.57 12.37
CA SER A 75 -8.11 -10.27 11.58
C SER A 75 -8.25 -11.24 10.38
N LYS A 76 -8.73 -10.74 9.25
CA LYS A 76 -8.84 -11.50 7.99
C LYS A 76 -7.61 -11.30 7.09
N TYR A 77 -6.50 -10.78 7.62
CA TYR A 77 -5.32 -10.48 6.80
C TYR A 77 -4.56 -11.73 6.38
N ARG A 78 -4.06 -11.68 5.16
CA ARG A 78 -3.23 -12.75 4.59
C ARG A 78 -1.94 -12.13 4.07
N ALA A 79 -0.82 -12.78 4.37
CA ALA A 79 0.46 -12.45 3.73
C ALA A 79 0.43 -12.93 2.27
N SER A 80 0.90 -12.11 1.35
CA SER A 80 0.98 -12.50 -0.07
C SER A 80 1.96 -13.63 -0.27
N VAL A 81 3.11 -13.55 0.41
CA VAL A 81 4.12 -14.60 0.50
C VAL A 81 4.60 -14.70 1.93
N ALA A 82 4.90 -15.88 2.42
CA ALA A 82 5.54 -16.07 3.72
C ALA A 82 6.48 -17.27 3.71
N GLY A 83 7.48 -17.23 4.58
CA GLY A 83 8.44 -18.30 4.74
C GLY A 83 8.99 -18.38 6.15
N PHE A 84 9.59 -19.52 6.48
CA PHE A 84 10.25 -19.72 7.76
C PHE A 84 11.59 -20.44 7.59
N TRP A 85 12.44 -20.29 8.61
CA TRP A 85 13.72 -20.98 8.77
C TRP A 85 13.67 -21.80 10.04
N LYS A 86 14.23 -23.00 9.97
CA LYS A 86 14.29 -23.94 11.08
C LYS A 86 15.74 -24.31 11.39
N GLN A 87 15.95 -24.78 12.59
CA GLN A 87 17.21 -25.34 13.03
C GLN A 87 16.96 -26.69 13.72
N ALA A 88 17.69 -27.70 13.30
CA ALA A 88 17.69 -28.97 13.99
C ALA A 88 18.39 -28.82 15.37
N ARG A 89 17.81 -29.43 16.40
CA ARG A 89 18.39 -29.54 17.74
C ARG A 89 18.33 -30.98 18.18
N ARG A 90 19.09 -31.33 19.24
CA ARG A 90 19.14 -32.71 19.80
C ARG A 90 17.74 -33.27 20.10
N ASN A 91 16.81 -32.44 20.57
CA ASN A 91 15.47 -32.85 20.99
C ASN A 91 14.38 -32.43 19.98
N GLY A 92 14.71 -32.22 18.69
CA GLY A 92 13.74 -31.88 17.65
C GLY A 92 14.16 -30.69 16.78
N THR A 93 13.19 -30.08 16.13
CA THR A 93 13.40 -28.95 15.24
C THR A 93 12.69 -27.72 15.79
N ILE A 94 13.37 -26.59 15.79
CA ILE A 94 12.78 -25.30 16.18
C ILE A 94 12.69 -24.35 15.00
N VAL A 95 11.62 -23.56 14.95
CA VAL A 95 11.51 -22.42 14.02
C VAL A 95 12.30 -21.27 14.59
N THR A 96 13.36 -20.87 13.90
CA THR A 96 14.28 -19.82 14.36
C THR A 96 13.86 -18.44 13.88
N ARG A 97 13.25 -18.37 12.69
CA ARG A 97 12.87 -17.10 12.06
C ARG A 97 11.68 -17.32 11.13
N THR A 98 10.86 -16.28 11.03
CA THR A 98 9.73 -16.21 10.11
C THR A 98 9.75 -14.88 9.37
N ALA A 99 9.31 -14.87 8.13
CA ALA A 99 9.14 -13.65 7.34
C ALA A 99 7.82 -13.65 6.59
N LEU A 100 7.24 -12.49 6.45
CA LEU A 100 6.07 -12.26 5.61
C LEU A 100 6.32 -11.12 4.64
N VAL A 101 5.69 -11.20 3.48
CA VAL A 101 5.69 -10.18 2.44
C VAL A 101 4.25 -9.80 2.14
N MET A 102 3.92 -8.53 2.31
CA MET A 102 2.67 -7.93 1.85
C MET A 102 2.92 -7.29 0.50
N MET A 103 2.03 -7.52 -0.46
CA MET A 103 2.19 -7.03 -1.82
C MET A 103 1.03 -6.10 -2.17
N TYR A 104 1.36 -4.98 -2.79
CA TYR A 104 0.41 -4.02 -3.31
C TYR A 104 0.74 -3.72 -4.78
N ASN A 105 -0.29 -3.59 -5.59
CA ASN A 105 -0.22 -3.21 -7.00
C ASN A 105 -0.94 -1.88 -7.29
N ASP A 106 -1.52 -1.29 -6.27
CA ASP A 106 -2.32 -0.07 -6.34
C ASP A 106 -1.87 0.89 -5.25
N ILE A 107 -1.67 2.15 -5.65
CA ILE A 107 -1.17 3.21 -4.78
C ILE A 107 -2.16 3.53 -3.66
N ASP A 108 -3.46 3.55 -3.95
CA ASP A 108 -4.48 3.94 -2.97
C ASP A 108 -4.54 2.96 -1.80
N ASN A 109 -4.51 1.66 -2.12
CA ASN A 109 -4.51 0.61 -1.10
C ASN A 109 -3.18 0.56 -0.34
N CYS A 110 -2.06 0.79 -1.02
CA CYS A 110 -0.75 0.84 -0.41
C CYS A 110 -0.63 2.03 0.55
N PHE A 111 -0.99 3.21 0.09
CA PHE A 111 -0.96 4.45 0.87
C PHE A 111 -1.88 4.36 2.10
N ALA A 112 -3.11 3.85 1.91
CA ALA A 112 -4.07 3.66 3.02
C ALA A 112 -3.52 2.78 4.15
N ASP A 113 -2.68 1.79 3.82
CA ASP A 113 -2.07 0.90 4.81
C ASP A 113 -0.72 1.42 5.35
N CYS A 114 -0.04 2.35 4.65
CA CYS A 114 1.27 2.90 4.99
C CYS A 114 1.21 4.26 5.68
N ALA A 115 0.23 5.11 5.34
CA ALA A 115 0.15 6.49 5.81
C ALA A 115 0.24 6.61 7.33
N GLY A 116 1.10 7.51 7.79
CA GLY A 116 1.28 7.83 9.20
C GLY A 116 0.05 8.53 9.81
N LYS A 117 0.10 8.76 11.12
CA LYS A 117 -1.03 9.39 11.83
C LYS A 117 -1.24 10.85 11.42
N ALA A 118 -0.16 11.57 11.12
CA ALA A 118 -0.21 12.99 10.74
C ALA A 118 -0.89 13.16 9.37
N GLU A 119 -0.41 12.45 8.36
CA GLU A 119 -0.95 12.48 7.00
C GLU A 119 -2.42 12.03 6.98
N ARG A 120 -2.75 11.02 7.79
CA ARG A 120 -4.12 10.52 7.92
C ARG A 120 -5.04 11.54 8.57
N MET A 121 -4.56 12.26 9.60
CA MET A 121 -5.31 13.33 10.23
C MET A 121 -5.58 14.48 9.26
N GLU A 122 -4.59 14.86 8.46
CA GLU A 122 -4.75 15.89 7.44
C GLU A 122 -5.78 15.49 6.37
N MET A 123 -5.73 14.23 5.91
CA MET A 123 -6.73 13.65 5.01
C MET A 123 -8.13 13.68 5.62
N ILE A 124 -8.29 13.28 6.88
CA ILE A 124 -9.59 13.32 7.59
C ILE A 124 -10.12 14.76 7.65
N ASN A 125 -9.26 15.74 7.99
CA ASN A 125 -9.63 17.15 8.03
C ASN A 125 -10.08 17.68 6.65
N SER A 126 -9.43 17.21 5.58
CA SER A 126 -9.83 17.54 4.20
C SER A 126 -11.22 16.96 3.88
N LEU A 127 -11.44 15.68 4.17
CA LEU A 127 -12.73 15.02 3.95
C LEU A 127 -13.86 15.63 4.80
N GLN A 128 -13.58 16.11 6.01
CA GLN A 128 -14.55 16.80 6.85
C GLN A 128 -14.95 18.16 6.26
N ARG A 129 -14.00 18.90 5.66
CA ARG A 129 -14.31 20.15 4.93
C ARG A 129 -15.19 19.88 3.72
N GLU A 130 -14.89 18.82 2.96
CA GLU A 130 -15.72 18.40 1.83
C GLU A 130 -17.14 18.00 2.28
N LYS A 131 -17.24 17.25 3.40
CA LYS A 131 -18.51 16.91 4.02
C LYS A 131 -19.34 18.16 4.35
N ALA A 132 -18.75 19.14 5.00
CA ALA A 132 -19.45 20.39 5.34
C ALA A 132 -19.93 21.17 4.09
N ALA A 133 -19.14 21.16 3.02
CA ALA A 133 -19.54 21.75 1.74
C ALA A 133 -20.72 21.00 1.11
N MET A 134 -20.72 19.65 1.15
CA MET A 134 -21.83 18.82 0.67
C MET A 134 -23.09 19.04 1.52
N GLU A 135 -22.98 19.12 2.83
CA GLU A 135 -24.11 19.41 3.73
C GLU A 135 -24.76 20.76 3.41
N SER A 136 -23.94 21.77 3.12
CA SER A 136 -24.43 23.09 2.69
C SER A 136 -25.18 23.04 1.36
N ARG A 137 -24.81 22.13 0.45
CA ARG A 137 -25.49 21.88 -0.82
C ARG A 137 -26.81 21.12 -0.58
N ILE A 138 -26.76 20.04 0.19
CA ILE A 138 -27.94 19.23 0.54
C ILE A 138 -29.03 20.10 1.20
N ARG A 139 -28.66 21.03 2.07
CA ARG A 139 -29.62 21.97 2.67
C ARG A 139 -30.42 22.77 1.65
N LYS A 140 -29.82 23.08 0.49
CA LYS A 140 -30.48 23.82 -0.59
C LYS A 140 -31.30 22.92 -1.50
N GLU A 141 -30.80 21.71 -1.77
CA GLU A 141 -31.42 20.76 -2.70
C GLU A 141 -32.51 19.91 -2.04
N GLU A 142 -32.37 19.61 -0.75
CA GLU A 142 -33.26 18.72 0.00
C GLU A 142 -33.85 19.41 1.26
N PRO A 143 -34.61 20.52 1.13
CA PRO A 143 -35.11 21.28 2.27
C PRO A 143 -36.06 20.50 3.20
N HIS A 144 -36.62 19.38 2.70
CA HIS A 144 -37.49 18.50 3.47
C HIS A 144 -36.76 17.71 4.57
N LEU A 145 -35.43 17.65 4.56
CA LEU A 145 -34.62 17.02 5.60
C LEU A 145 -34.47 17.86 6.86
N ALA A 146 -34.96 19.10 6.83
CA ALA A 146 -34.98 19.96 8.02
C ALA A 146 -36.03 19.48 9.01
N ALA A 147 -35.66 19.30 10.27
CA ALA A 147 -36.62 18.96 11.32
C ALA A 147 -37.68 20.07 11.47
N ALA A 148 -38.95 19.68 11.55
CA ALA A 148 -40.09 20.61 11.55
C ALA A 148 -40.26 21.38 12.86
N ASP A 149 -39.65 20.95 13.96
CA ASP A 149 -40.01 21.36 15.34
C ASP A 149 -39.09 22.42 15.97
N ASP A 150 -38.13 23.01 15.25
CA ASP A 150 -37.25 24.02 15.84
C ASP A 150 -37.86 25.44 15.71
N LEU A 151 -38.20 26.03 16.83
CA LEU A 151 -38.68 27.42 16.97
C LEU A 151 -37.67 28.47 16.50
N PHE A 152 -36.38 28.10 16.41
CA PHE A 152 -35.28 28.95 15.99
C PHE A 152 -34.60 28.41 14.71
N SER A 153 -34.70 29.13 13.63
CA SER A 153 -34.15 28.74 12.33
C SER A 153 -32.61 28.47 12.33
N GLU A 154 -31.91 29.11 13.29
CA GLU A 154 -30.45 29.00 13.43
C GLU A 154 -30.01 27.65 14.02
N PHE A 155 -30.87 26.97 14.80
CA PHE A 155 -30.59 25.67 15.44
C PHE A 155 -31.30 24.50 14.78
N ARG A 156 -31.82 24.71 13.55
CA ARG A 156 -32.56 23.67 12.84
C ARG A 156 -31.70 22.43 12.61
N SER A 157 -32.10 21.30 13.19
CA SER A 157 -31.43 20.02 12.95
C SER A 157 -31.76 19.48 11.56
N TRP A 158 -30.80 18.78 10.94
CA TRP A 158 -30.92 18.24 9.60
C TRP A 158 -30.67 16.73 9.62
N ASP A 159 -31.58 15.96 9.06
CA ASP A 159 -31.43 14.51 8.94
C ASP A 159 -30.67 14.14 7.66
N TYR A 160 -29.37 14.37 7.67
CA TYR A 160 -28.50 14.00 6.53
C TYR A 160 -28.43 12.49 6.29
N ALA A 161 -28.85 11.64 7.26
CA ALA A 161 -28.88 10.20 7.10
C ALA A 161 -29.92 9.76 6.07
N SER A 162 -31.00 10.53 5.93
CA SER A 162 -32.08 10.29 4.97
C SER A 162 -31.87 10.96 3.61
N SER A 163 -30.74 11.66 3.39
CA SER A 163 -30.42 12.29 2.11
C SER A 163 -30.34 11.26 0.98
N VAL A 164 -30.81 11.62 -0.21
CA VAL A 164 -30.71 10.79 -1.42
C VAL A 164 -29.33 10.90 -2.08
N ASN A 165 -28.45 11.77 -1.59
CA ASN A 165 -27.12 12.00 -2.14
C ASN A 165 -26.17 10.84 -1.84
N ARG A 166 -25.90 10.01 -2.85
CA ARG A 166 -25.04 8.82 -2.74
C ARG A 166 -23.59 9.17 -2.45
N ASP A 167 -23.09 10.28 -2.97
CA ASP A 167 -21.70 10.71 -2.78
C ASP A 167 -21.47 11.18 -1.34
N TYR A 168 -22.45 11.84 -0.74
CA TYR A 168 -22.42 12.19 0.68
C TYR A 168 -22.29 10.94 1.56
N HIS A 169 -23.10 9.91 1.31
CA HIS A 169 -23.04 8.66 2.07
C HIS A 169 -21.70 7.91 1.86
N LYS A 170 -21.14 7.97 0.65
CA LYS A 170 -19.82 7.41 0.35
C LYS A 170 -18.74 8.15 1.13
N LEU A 171 -18.80 9.48 1.15
CA LEU A 171 -17.87 10.33 1.89
C LEU A 171 -17.93 10.06 3.40
N CYS A 172 -19.12 9.99 3.98
CA CYS A 172 -19.31 9.66 5.40
C CYS A 172 -18.71 8.28 5.76
N ARG A 173 -18.93 7.26 4.93
CA ARG A 173 -18.30 5.94 5.11
C ARG A 173 -16.79 5.98 5.02
N THR A 174 -16.25 6.79 4.13
CA THR A 174 -14.80 6.98 4.00
C THR A 174 -14.23 7.63 5.26
N ILE A 175 -14.84 8.71 5.76
CA ILE A 175 -14.43 9.38 7.01
C ILE A 175 -14.46 8.39 8.18
N THR A 176 -15.55 7.63 8.34
CA THR A 176 -15.66 6.64 9.42
C THR A 176 -14.57 5.59 9.35
N ARG A 177 -14.26 5.09 8.15
CA ARG A 177 -13.19 4.12 7.93
C ARG A 177 -11.82 4.70 8.30
N GLU A 178 -11.51 5.93 7.88
CA GLU A 178 -10.23 6.57 8.17
C GLU A 178 -10.06 6.87 9.68
N LEU A 179 -11.14 7.28 10.37
CA LEU A 179 -11.16 7.42 11.82
C LEU A 179 -10.94 6.09 12.54
N GLU A 180 -11.56 5.01 12.07
CA GLU A 180 -11.31 3.68 12.64
C GLU A 180 -9.85 3.23 12.48
N ILE A 181 -9.24 3.50 11.32
CA ILE A 181 -7.85 3.17 11.08
C ILE A 181 -6.94 4.04 11.97
N LEU A 182 -7.25 5.33 12.13
CA LEU A 182 -6.52 6.23 13.03
C LEU A 182 -6.54 5.72 14.49
N CYS A 183 -7.68 5.21 14.94
CA CYS A 183 -7.85 4.69 16.31
C CYS A 183 -7.23 3.31 16.51
N LYS A 184 -7.41 2.39 15.53
CA LYS A 184 -7.02 0.97 15.64
C LYS A 184 -5.63 0.67 15.06
N GLY A 185 -5.00 1.62 14.39
CA GLY A 185 -3.77 1.45 13.62
C GLY A 185 -4.01 0.91 12.21
N SER A 186 -3.06 1.18 11.31
CA SER A 186 -3.09 0.66 9.95
C SER A 186 -2.97 -0.87 9.93
N LYS A 187 -3.27 -1.49 8.80
CA LYS A 187 -3.11 -2.95 8.63
C LYS A 187 -1.68 -3.40 8.90
N LEU A 188 -0.69 -2.63 8.42
CA LEU A 188 0.73 -2.95 8.61
C LEU A 188 1.12 -2.85 10.09
N GLU A 189 0.67 -1.80 10.80
CA GLU A 189 0.90 -1.64 12.24
C GLU A 189 0.27 -2.79 13.04
N ARG A 190 -0.97 -3.16 12.73
CA ARG A 190 -1.68 -4.26 13.42
C ARG A 190 -1.02 -5.62 13.23
N ILE A 191 -0.54 -5.93 12.02
CA ILE A 191 0.21 -7.16 11.73
C ILE A 191 1.49 -7.18 12.56
N ARG A 192 2.20 -6.06 12.63
CA ARG A 192 3.44 -5.95 13.41
C ARG A 192 3.19 -6.04 14.91
N GLN A 193 2.21 -5.31 15.44
CA GLN A 193 1.85 -5.33 16.86
C GLN A 193 1.44 -6.74 17.32
N ALA A 194 0.79 -7.49 16.45
CA ALA A 194 0.40 -8.87 16.73
C ALA A 194 1.58 -9.86 16.75
N GLY A 195 2.79 -9.43 16.40
CA GLY A 195 3.99 -10.28 16.42
C GLY A 195 3.86 -11.50 15.49
N VAL A 196 3.27 -11.32 14.31
CA VAL A 196 2.97 -12.44 13.39
C VAL A 196 4.24 -13.09 12.86
N ALA A 197 5.24 -12.28 12.52
CA ALA A 197 6.51 -12.74 11.94
C ALA A 197 7.67 -11.88 12.42
N ASP A 198 8.87 -12.44 12.43
CA ASP A 198 10.09 -11.75 12.84
C ASP A 198 10.49 -10.65 11.86
N GLN A 199 10.26 -10.84 10.57
CA GLN A 199 10.55 -9.87 9.52
C GLN A 199 9.30 -9.63 8.66
N CYS A 200 8.99 -8.35 8.44
CA CYS A 200 7.84 -7.93 7.65
C CYS A 200 8.32 -7.08 6.48
N TYR A 201 8.00 -7.48 5.27
CA TYR A 201 8.37 -6.80 4.04
C TYR A 201 7.13 -6.30 3.30
N LEU A 202 7.28 -5.14 2.68
CA LEU A 202 6.35 -4.59 1.71
C LEU A 202 6.95 -4.74 0.32
N ALA A 203 6.23 -5.38 -0.59
CA ALA A 203 6.64 -5.55 -1.98
C ALA A 203 5.70 -4.73 -2.88
N ILE A 204 6.28 -3.81 -3.64
CA ILE A 204 5.57 -2.83 -4.48
C ILE A 204 6.21 -2.78 -5.87
N PRO A 205 5.46 -2.45 -6.93
CA PRO A 205 6.04 -2.10 -8.22
C PRO A 205 7.00 -0.93 -8.10
N GLU A 206 7.92 -0.84 -9.04
CA GLU A 206 8.84 0.29 -9.15
C GLU A 206 8.07 1.63 -9.18
N ASN A 207 8.57 2.61 -8.44
CA ASN A 207 8.01 3.97 -8.36
C ASN A 207 6.55 4.07 -7.89
N LEU A 208 5.95 3.01 -7.32
CA LEU A 208 4.57 3.08 -6.83
C LEU A 208 4.44 4.01 -5.63
N LEU A 209 5.37 3.96 -4.69
CA LEU A 209 5.36 4.75 -3.45
C LEU A 209 6.78 5.02 -2.98
N SER A 210 7.06 6.25 -2.51
CA SER A 210 8.35 6.57 -1.91
C SER A 210 8.60 5.70 -0.68
N PRO A 211 9.81 5.09 -0.53
CA PRO A 211 10.17 4.28 0.63
C PRO A 211 10.07 5.03 1.97
N GLU A 212 10.11 6.36 1.96
CA GLU A 212 10.00 7.22 3.14
C GLU A 212 8.59 7.20 3.75
N LEU A 213 7.56 7.02 2.91
CA LEU A 213 6.17 6.92 3.34
C LEU A 213 5.83 5.54 3.95
N ILE A 214 6.72 4.58 3.80
CA ILE A 214 6.54 3.22 4.34
C ILE A 214 7.11 3.17 5.74
N PRO A 215 6.40 2.63 6.74
CA PRO A 215 6.87 2.57 8.12
C PRO A 215 8.31 2.04 8.21
N PRO A 216 9.24 2.72 8.91
CA PRO A 216 10.69 2.45 8.86
C PRO A 216 11.07 1.04 9.30
N VAL A 217 10.21 0.39 10.04
CA VAL A 217 10.40 -0.97 10.57
C VAL A 217 10.09 -2.07 9.56
N TRP A 218 9.37 -1.74 8.46
CA TRP A 218 9.11 -2.64 7.36
C TRP A 218 10.26 -2.62 6.35
N GLY A 219 10.65 -3.78 5.86
CA GLY A 219 11.52 -3.88 4.70
C GLY A 219 10.76 -3.48 3.43
N VAL A 220 11.47 -2.94 2.45
CA VAL A 220 10.88 -2.50 1.18
C VAL A 220 11.56 -3.21 0.03
N VAL A 221 10.76 -3.83 -0.81
CA VAL A 221 11.20 -4.57 -2.00
C VAL A 221 10.47 -4.00 -3.21
N GLU A 222 11.22 -3.49 -4.15
CA GLU A 222 10.68 -3.14 -5.47
C GLU A 222 10.60 -4.37 -6.37
N LEU A 223 9.54 -4.45 -7.14
CA LEU A 223 9.25 -5.54 -8.06
C LEU A 223 9.27 -5.03 -9.51
N PHE A 224 9.92 -5.80 -10.38
CA PHE A 224 10.09 -5.47 -11.79
C PHE A 224 9.41 -6.52 -12.70
N PRO A 225 8.91 -6.13 -13.89
CA PRO A 225 8.41 -7.06 -14.88
C PRO A 225 9.53 -7.92 -15.48
N GLU A 226 10.75 -7.38 -15.56
CA GLU A 226 11.92 -7.99 -16.16
C GLU A 226 12.96 -8.42 -15.11
N ARG A 227 13.97 -9.19 -15.51
CA ARG A 227 15.03 -9.60 -14.58
C ARG A 227 16.05 -8.48 -14.37
N PRO A 228 16.53 -8.24 -13.11
CA PRO A 228 16.16 -8.92 -11.88
C PRO A 228 14.74 -8.56 -11.47
N ARG A 229 13.93 -9.54 -11.07
CA ARG A 229 12.50 -9.33 -10.77
C ARG A 229 12.23 -8.56 -9.47
N PHE A 230 13.25 -8.31 -8.69
CA PHE A 230 13.13 -7.56 -7.43
C PHE A 230 14.42 -6.84 -7.09
N ARG A 231 14.30 -5.74 -6.36
CA ARG A 231 15.40 -4.99 -5.73
C ARG A 231 15.04 -4.70 -4.28
N LEU A 232 15.91 -5.05 -3.36
CA LEU A 232 15.74 -4.70 -1.95
C LEU A 232 16.18 -3.26 -1.74
N LEU A 233 15.24 -2.38 -1.36
CA LEU A 233 15.53 -0.98 -1.03
C LEU A 233 15.88 -0.82 0.44
N ARG A 234 15.17 -1.54 1.31
CA ARG A 234 15.36 -1.45 2.76
C ARG A 234 15.15 -2.82 3.40
N GLU A 235 16.06 -3.21 4.29
CA GLU A 235 15.93 -4.43 5.07
C GLU A 235 14.87 -4.28 6.16
N ALA A 236 14.10 -5.34 6.42
CA ALA A 236 13.13 -5.36 7.51
C ALA A 236 13.84 -5.42 8.86
N GLN A 237 13.41 -4.57 9.80
CA GLN A 237 13.89 -4.66 11.17
C GLN A 237 13.36 -5.92 11.85
N LEU A 238 14.27 -6.68 12.48
CA LEU A 238 13.91 -7.88 13.22
C LEU A 238 13.02 -7.51 14.41
N GLN A 239 11.92 -8.23 14.59
CA GLN A 239 11.04 -8.09 15.74
C GLN A 239 11.51 -9.00 16.87
N ASN A 240 11.85 -8.40 18.01
CA ASN A 240 12.31 -9.16 19.19
C ASN A 240 11.16 -9.70 20.05
N ASN A 241 9.93 -9.29 19.78
CA ASN A 241 8.74 -9.62 20.57
C ASN A 241 7.92 -10.80 20.02
N VAL A 242 8.41 -11.50 19.00
CA VAL A 242 7.74 -12.68 18.45
C VAL A 242 8.02 -13.89 19.34
N ALA A 243 6.98 -14.39 19.99
CA ALA A 243 7.12 -15.57 20.86
C ALA A 243 7.35 -16.87 20.04
N PRO A 244 8.04 -17.86 20.57
CA PRO A 244 8.25 -19.16 19.88
C PRO A 244 6.95 -19.81 19.42
N GLU A 245 5.88 -19.69 20.21
CA GLU A 245 4.55 -20.22 19.90
C GLU A 245 3.95 -19.54 18.68
N GLN A 246 4.16 -18.23 18.54
CA GLN A 246 3.71 -17.43 17.39
C GLN A 246 4.47 -17.87 16.13
N ARG A 247 5.82 -18.03 16.21
CA ARG A 247 6.63 -18.55 15.10
C ARG A 247 6.16 -19.92 14.64
N ASN A 248 5.95 -20.85 15.59
CA ASN A 248 5.46 -22.18 15.29
C ASN A 248 4.06 -22.16 14.69
N GLY A 249 3.15 -21.33 15.23
CA GLY A 249 1.80 -21.16 14.70
C GLY A 249 1.82 -20.60 13.28
N PHE A 250 2.70 -19.63 13.00
CA PHE A 250 2.82 -19.07 11.65
C PHE A 250 3.46 -20.08 10.67
N ALA A 251 4.46 -20.84 11.11
CA ALA A 251 5.04 -21.92 10.31
C ALA A 251 4.01 -22.99 9.94
N LEU A 252 3.10 -23.36 10.85
CA LEU A 252 1.99 -24.26 10.55
C LEU A 252 1.01 -23.66 9.51
N ASN A 253 0.74 -22.36 9.58
CA ASN A 253 -0.06 -21.69 8.56
C ASN A 253 0.62 -21.73 7.18
N ILE A 254 1.95 -21.53 7.13
CA ILE A 254 2.75 -21.65 5.91
C ILE A 254 2.67 -23.08 5.36
N ALA A 255 2.86 -24.08 6.20
CA ALA A 255 2.76 -25.49 5.80
C ALA A 255 1.37 -25.83 5.25
N SER A 256 0.31 -25.38 5.92
CA SER A 256 -1.07 -25.58 5.48
C SER A 256 -1.36 -24.92 4.13
N ALA A 257 -0.85 -23.69 3.92
CA ALA A 257 -1.00 -22.97 2.65
C ALA A 257 -0.22 -23.67 1.52
N SER A 258 1.00 -24.17 1.80
CA SER A 258 1.78 -24.97 0.84
C SER A 258 1.06 -26.26 0.46
N ALA A 259 0.51 -26.98 1.43
CA ALA A 259 -0.25 -28.21 1.18
C ALA A 259 -1.50 -27.94 0.33
N ALA A 260 -2.19 -26.81 0.56
CA ALA A 260 -3.32 -26.40 -0.27
C ALA A 260 -2.89 -26.10 -1.71
N ALA A 261 -1.75 -25.42 -1.91
CA ALA A 261 -1.19 -25.14 -3.22
C ALA A 261 -0.81 -26.41 -3.98
N VAL A 262 -0.17 -27.37 -3.30
CA VAL A 262 0.17 -28.68 -3.88
C VAL A 262 -1.09 -29.43 -4.32
N ARG A 263 -2.11 -29.51 -3.45
CA ARG A 263 -3.38 -30.15 -3.83
C ARG A 263 -4.01 -29.48 -5.04
N PHE A 264 -4.04 -28.15 -5.04
CA PHE A 264 -4.58 -27.39 -6.17
C PHE A 264 -3.82 -27.68 -7.48
N SER A 265 -2.47 -27.71 -7.44
CA SER A 265 -1.64 -27.99 -8.61
C SER A 265 -1.79 -29.43 -9.12
N CYS A 266 -2.04 -30.38 -8.21
CA CYS A 266 -2.30 -31.78 -8.55
C CYS A 266 -3.76 -32.04 -8.96
N GLY A 267 -4.64 -31.02 -8.92
CA GLY A 267 -6.05 -31.20 -9.29
C GLY A 267 -6.87 -32.00 -8.28
N VAL A 268 -6.49 -31.95 -6.99
CA VAL A 268 -7.22 -32.61 -5.90
C VAL A 268 -7.94 -31.56 -5.07
N ASP A 269 -9.24 -31.72 -4.87
CA ASP A 269 -10.03 -30.84 -4.01
C ASP A 269 -9.90 -31.21 -2.51
N HIS A 270 -10.43 -30.36 -1.65
CA HIS A 270 -10.35 -30.56 -0.20
C HIS A 270 -11.06 -31.83 0.29
N ASP A 271 -12.10 -32.24 -0.40
CA ASP A 271 -12.90 -33.45 -0.17
C ASP A 271 -12.33 -34.71 -0.87
N ALA A 272 -11.09 -34.62 -1.35
CA ALA A 272 -10.39 -35.65 -2.12
C ALA A 272 -11.02 -35.95 -3.51
N THR A 273 -11.93 -35.14 -4.00
CA THR A 273 -12.44 -35.26 -5.37
C THR A 273 -11.38 -34.79 -6.37
N LEU A 274 -11.35 -35.40 -7.54
CA LEU A 274 -10.45 -35.05 -8.63
C LEU A 274 -11.07 -33.97 -9.51
N ARG A 275 -10.40 -32.82 -9.63
CA ARG A 275 -10.76 -31.81 -10.63
C ARG A 275 -10.40 -32.31 -12.00
N ARG A 276 -11.36 -32.32 -12.91
CA ARG A 276 -11.03 -32.56 -14.33
C ARG A 276 -10.06 -31.46 -14.78
N PRO A 277 -8.89 -31.84 -15.36
CA PRO A 277 -7.99 -30.85 -15.93
C PRO A 277 -8.75 -30.00 -16.95
N PRO A 278 -8.53 -28.68 -17.02
CA PRO A 278 -9.16 -27.84 -18.03
C PRO A 278 -8.84 -28.45 -19.40
N ARG A 279 -9.88 -28.70 -20.21
CA ARG A 279 -9.70 -29.20 -21.57
C ARG A 279 -8.72 -28.27 -22.27
N ARG A 280 -7.55 -28.78 -22.67
CA ARG A 280 -6.64 -28.04 -23.54
C ARG A 280 -7.47 -27.60 -24.75
N ARG A 281 -7.70 -26.33 -24.94
CA ARG A 281 -8.26 -25.77 -26.19
C ARG A 281 -7.35 -26.28 -27.28
N GLY A 282 -7.89 -27.14 -28.15
CA GLY A 282 -7.16 -27.67 -29.28
C GLY A 282 -6.54 -26.50 -30.04
N LYS A 283 -5.27 -26.64 -30.41
CA LYS A 283 -4.64 -25.67 -31.31
C LYS A 283 -5.58 -25.55 -32.51
N LEU A 284 -6.08 -24.35 -32.78
CA LEU A 284 -6.70 -24.03 -34.05
C LEU A 284 -5.73 -24.52 -35.13
N LYS A 285 -6.16 -25.53 -35.91
CA LYS A 285 -5.46 -25.87 -37.14
C LYS A 285 -5.54 -24.62 -38.00
N MET A 286 -4.43 -23.95 -38.21
CA MET A 286 -4.29 -23.05 -39.35
C MET A 286 -4.41 -23.93 -40.58
N ASN A 287 -5.48 -23.76 -41.31
CA ASN A 287 -5.60 -24.29 -42.69
C ASN A 287 -4.65 -23.42 -43.52
N ASP A 288 -3.76 -24.11 -44.21
CA ASP A 288 -2.95 -23.58 -45.30
C ASP A 288 -3.84 -23.10 -46.46
#